data_85eaadd9f1ed8a112a5830cd9cf035ae
#
_entry.id   85eaadd9f1ed8a112a5830cd9cf035ae
#
_cell.length_a   1.000
_cell.length_b   1.000
_cell.length_c   1.000
_cell.angle_alpha   90.00
_cell.angle_beta   90.00
_cell.angle_gamma   90.00
#
_symmetry.space_group_name_H-M   'P 1'
#
loop_
_entity.id
_entity.type
_entity.pdbx_description
1 polymer ?
#
loop_
_entity_poly.entity_id
_entity_poly.type
_entity_poly.pdbx_seq_one_letter_code
_entity_poly.pdbx_strand_id
1 'polypeptide(L)'
;KFSDFIFSERGTNEQTDLTKLPEFAERAGVSKTAYTQCMDTGKFTALIDDAVTAALNTGAQGTPYSILIAGDQQGPINGAQPYATVKQMINTLLTQAGIQ
;
A
#
# COMPACT_ATOMS: atom_id res chain seq x y z
N LYS A 1 10.33 11.64 1.38
CA LYS A 1 11.72 11.69 0.82
C LYS A 1 12.20 10.33 0.33
N PHE A 2 12.31 9.29 1.19
CA PHE A 2 12.82 7.97 0.77
C PHE A 2 11.96 7.35 -0.35
N SER A 3 10.64 7.30 -0.14
CA SER A 3 9.70 6.81 -1.16
C SER A 3 9.75 7.61 -2.46
N ASP A 4 9.98 8.92 -2.38
CA ASP A 4 10.07 9.78 -3.55
C ASP A 4 11.25 9.37 -4.45
N PHE A 5 12.39 9.00 -3.86
CA PHE A 5 13.53 8.50 -4.62
C PHE A 5 13.22 7.16 -5.31
N ILE A 6 12.56 6.24 -4.60
CA ILE A 6 12.15 4.96 -5.19
C ILE A 6 11.26 5.20 -6.43
N PHE A 7 10.26 6.06 -6.29
CA PHE A 7 9.31 6.30 -7.39
C PHE A 7 9.85 7.18 -8.51
N SER A 8 10.80 8.09 -8.23
CA SER A 8 11.41 8.94 -9.26
C SER A 8 12.42 8.19 -10.13
N GLU A 9 13.07 7.17 -9.58
CA GLU A 9 14.12 6.43 -10.28
C GLU A 9 13.65 5.10 -10.89
N ARG A 10 12.42 4.72 -10.63
CA ARG A 10 11.80 3.52 -11.19
C ARG A 10 10.92 3.88 -12.38
N GLY A 11 11.09 3.18 -13.50
CA GLY A 11 10.16 3.28 -14.63
C GLY A 11 8.77 2.72 -14.30
N THR A 12 7.79 3.08 -15.10
CA THR A 12 6.42 2.58 -14.97
C THR A 12 6.41 1.06 -15.15
N ASN A 13 5.84 0.35 -14.18
CA ASN A 13 5.77 -1.13 -14.12
C ASN A 13 7.13 -1.85 -14.02
N GLU A 14 8.21 -1.14 -13.75
CA GLU A 14 9.52 -1.75 -13.47
C GLU A 14 9.63 -2.14 -12.00
N GLN A 15 10.45 -3.14 -11.71
CA GLN A 15 10.78 -3.50 -10.33
C GLN A 15 11.81 -2.51 -9.78
N THR A 16 11.72 -2.24 -8.49
CA THR A 16 12.70 -1.42 -7.79
C THR A 16 14.04 -2.17 -7.72
N ASP A 17 15.12 -1.51 -8.13
CA ASP A 17 16.47 -2.04 -7.92
C ASP A 17 16.84 -1.93 -6.44
N LEU A 18 16.76 -3.07 -5.75
CA LEU A 18 17.00 -3.14 -4.31
C LEU A 18 18.43 -2.77 -3.92
N THR A 19 19.39 -2.84 -4.85
CA THR A 19 20.79 -2.48 -4.59
C THR A 19 20.98 -0.98 -4.39
N LYS A 20 20.04 -0.16 -4.85
CA LYS A 20 20.03 1.30 -4.68
C LYS A 20 19.41 1.79 -3.39
N LEU A 21 18.71 0.93 -2.64
CA LEU A 21 18.01 1.34 -1.43
C LEU A 21 18.94 2.00 -0.37
N PRO A 22 20.19 1.53 -0.13
CA PRO A 22 21.10 2.21 0.78
C PRO A 22 21.39 3.65 0.37
N GLU A 23 21.62 3.90 -0.93
CA GLU A 23 21.84 5.24 -1.47
C GLU A 23 20.61 6.14 -1.26
N PHE A 24 19.41 5.63 -1.53
CA PHE A 24 18.17 6.38 -1.30
C PHE A 24 17.97 6.73 0.17
N ALA A 25 18.36 5.83 1.08
CA ALA A 25 18.30 6.09 2.51
C ALA A 25 19.25 7.24 2.91
N GLU A 26 20.48 7.24 2.43
CA GLU A 26 21.45 8.32 2.67
C GLU A 26 20.96 9.67 2.10
N ARG A 27 20.46 9.71 0.89
CA ARG A 27 19.84 10.90 0.27
C ARG A 27 18.62 11.41 1.04
N ALA A 28 17.89 10.50 1.69
CA ALA A 28 16.75 10.85 2.57
C ALA A 28 17.18 11.37 3.95
N GLY A 29 18.48 11.30 4.28
CA GLY A 29 19.05 11.75 5.55
C GLY A 29 19.20 10.65 6.60
N VAL A 30 19.06 9.38 6.22
CA VAL A 30 19.30 8.24 7.12
C VAL A 30 20.77 7.84 7.02
N SER A 31 21.46 7.70 8.18
CA SER A 31 22.85 7.24 8.14
C SER A 31 22.96 5.80 7.64
N LYS A 32 24.03 5.50 6.92
CA LYS A 32 24.31 4.16 6.41
C LYS A 32 24.29 3.10 7.51
N THR A 33 24.89 3.42 8.67
CA THR A 33 24.92 2.51 9.82
C THR A 33 23.51 2.19 10.33
N ALA A 34 22.66 3.22 10.50
CA ALA A 34 21.28 3.03 10.96
C ALA A 34 20.45 2.22 9.94
N TYR A 35 20.64 2.47 8.65
CA TYR A 35 20.00 1.70 7.59
C TYR A 35 20.42 0.22 7.64
N THR A 36 21.72 -0.05 7.62
CA THR A 36 22.25 -1.42 7.62
C THR A 36 21.80 -2.18 8.86
N GLN A 37 21.90 -1.57 10.05
CA GLN A 37 21.44 -2.19 11.28
C GLN A 37 19.95 -2.54 11.26
N CYS A 38 19.12 -1.65 10.71
CA CYS A 38 17.68 -1.89 10.59
C CYS A 38 17.38 -3.06 9.64
N MET A 39 18.08 -3.13 8.52
CA MET A 39 17.87 -4.18 7.51
C MET A 39 18.40 -5.53 7.98
N ASP A 40 19.61 -5.58 8.54
CA ASP A 40 20.26 -6.83 8.98
C ASP A 40 19.54 -7.48 10.17
N THR A 41 18.93 -6.67 11.04
CA THR A 41 18.14 -7.19 12.17
C THR A 41 16.74 -7.63 11.79
N GLY A 42 16.27 -7.31 10.59
CA GLY A 42 14.90 -7.59 10.16
C GLY A 42 13.84 -6.96 11.07
N LYS A 43 14.14 -5.81 11.67
CA LYS A 43 13.33 -5.16 12.70
C LYS A 43 11.85 -5.05 12.39
N PHE A 44 11.51 -4.86 11.13
CA PHE A 44 10.12 -4.65 10.69
C PHE A 44 9.53 -5.85 9.94
N THR A 45 10.26 -6.96 9.80
CA THR A 45 9.81 -8.13 9.03
C THR A 45 8.49 -8.66 9.57
N ALA A 46 8.40 -8.94 10.86
CA ALA A 46 7.18 -9.45 11.47
C ALA A 46 5.98 -8.50 11.30
N LEU A 47 6.21 -7.19 11.47
CA LEU A 47 5.15 -6.19 11.27
C LEU A 47 4.62 -6.19 9.84
N ILE A 48 5.52 -6.34 8.85
CA ILE A 48 5.14 -6.39 7.43
C ILE A 48 4.39 -7.69 7.14
N ASP A 49 4.87 -8.83 7.63
CA ASP A 49 4.24 -10.13 7.44
C ASP A 49 2.83 -10.17 8.04
N ASP A 50 2.66 -9.60 9.24
CA ASP A 50 1.35 -9.47 9.88
C ASP A 50 0.42 -8.57 9.05
N ALA A 51 0.91 -7.46 8.53
CA ALA A 51 0.12 -6.56 7.69
C ALA A 51 -0.30 -7.22 6.36
N VAL A 52 0.60 -7.97 5.73
CA VAL A 52 0.31 -8.75 4.52
C VAL A 52 -0.74 -9.81 4.82
N THR A 53 -0.60 -10.55 5.91
CA THR A 53 -1.56 -11.56 6.34
C THR A 53 -2.94 -10.94 6.59
N ALA A 54 -2.99 -9.82 7.30
CA ALA A 54 -4.23 -9.09 7.54
C ALA A 54 -4.90 -8.65 6.22
N ALA A 55 -4.13 -8.14 5.25
CA ALA A 55 -4.66 -7.77 3.94
C ALA A 55 -5.23 -8.97 3.17
N LEU A 56 -4.50 -10.09 3.13
CA LEU A 56 -4.96 -11.32 2.49
C LEU A 56 -6.27 -11.84 3.12
N ASN A 57 -6.41 -11.76 4.45
CA ASN A 57 -7.62 -12.17 5.17
C ASN A 57 -8.85 -11.32 4.82
N THR A 58 -8.67 -10.11 4.29
CA THR A 58 -9.78 -9.30 3.76
C THR A 58 -10.22 -9.69 2.35
N GLY A 59 -9.52 -10.63 1.71
CA GLY A 59 -9.76 -11.06 0.34
C GLY A 59 -8.91 -10.31 -0.70
N ALA A 60 -7.95 -9.50 -0.29
CA ALA A 60 -7.03 -8.83 -1.19
C ALA A 60 -6.15 -9.84 -1.94
N GLN A 61 -6.12 -9.76 -3.27
CA GLN A 61 -5.28 -10.62 -4.13
C GLN A 61 -4.18 -9.82 -4.85
N GLY A 62 -4.12 -8.52 -4.61
CA GLY A 62 -3.16 -7.61 -5.23
C GLY A 62 -3.47 -6.15 -4.88
N THR A 63 -2.76 -5.23 -5.53
CA THR A 63 -2.90 -3.78 -5.30
C THR A 63 -3.27 -3.05 -6.60
N PRO A 64 -4.05 -1.97 -6.48
CA PRO A 64 -4.71 -1.48 -5.27
C PRO A 64 -5.90 -2.36 -4.84
N TYR A 65 -6.13 -2.44 -3.54
CA TYR A 65 -7.32 -3.05 -2.96
C TYR A 65 -7.87 -2.11 -1.89
N SER A 66 -9.15 -1.81 -1.95
CA SER A 66 -9.79 -0.90 -1.00
C SER A 66 -11.08 -1.54 -0.47
N ILE A 67 -11.47 -1.16 0.73
CA ILE A 67 -12.74 -1.57 1.33
C ILE A 67 -13.56 -0.31 1.58
N LEU A 68 -14.75 -0.25 0.98
CA LEU A 68 -15.75 0.76 1.28
C LEU A 68 -16.50 0.36 2.54
N ILE A 69 -16.70 1.30 3.46
CA ILE A 69 -17.48 1.09 4.68
C ILE A 69 -18.49 2.23 4.81
N ALA A 70 -19.77 1.88 4.98
CA ALA A 70 -20.85 2.83 5.22
C ALA A 70 -21.81 2.23 6.27
N GLY A 71 -21.77 2.75 7.50
CA GLY A 71 -22.47 2.13 8.62
C GLY A 71 -22.01 0.69 8.83
N ASP A 72 -22.95 -0.25 8.82
CA ASP A 72 -22.67 -1.69 8.96
C ASP A 72 -22.44 -2.40 7.60
N GLN A 73 -22.53 -1.64 6.50
CA GLN A 73 -22.32 -2.19 5.15
C GLN A 73 -20.87 -2.02 4.73
N GLN A 74 -20.36 -3.04 4.04
CA GLN A 74 -19.02 -2.97 3.47
C GLN A 74 -18.94 -3.67 2.11
N GLY A 75 -18.03 -3.22 1.26
CA GLY A 75 -17.81 -3.82 -0.04
C GLY A 75 -16.39 -3.55 -0.56
N PRO A 76 -15.77 -4.53 -1.25
CA PRO A 76 -14.42 -4.37 -1.77
C PRO A 76 -14.41 -3.60 -3.10
N ILE A 77 -13.34 -2.83 -3.31
CA ILE A 77 -12.91 -2.33 -4.63
C ILE A 77 -11.66 -3.10 -5.03
N ASN A 78 -11.79 -4.02 -5.96
CA ASN A 78 -10.67 -4.82 -6.47
C ASN A 78 -9.99 -4.11 -7.64
N GLY A 79 -8.70 -3.83 -7.50
CA GLY A 79 -7.90 -3.21 -8.55
C GLY A 79 -8.20 -1.73 -8.75
N ALA A 80 -7.49 -1.13 -9.70
CA ALA A 80 -7.70 0.25 -10.12
C ALA A 80 -8.96 0.33 -11.00
N GLN A 81 -10.04 0.84 -10.42
CA GLN A 81 -11.33 0.98 -11.11
C GLN A 81 -11.51 2.39 -11.65
N PRO A 82 -12.21 2.56 -12.79
CA PRO A 82 -12.61 3.88 -13.30
C PRO A 82 -13.42 4.66 -12.27
N TYR A 83 -13.28 5.99 -12.28
CA TYR A 83 -14.02 6.87 -11.36
C TYR A 83 -15.54 6.61 -11.36
N ALA A 84 -16.15 6.42 -12.55
CA ALA A 84 -17.58 6.17 -12.65
C ALA A 84 -18.01 4.89 -11.90
N THR A 85 -17.20 3.83 -12.00
CA THR A 85 -17.43 2.56 -11.29
C THR A 85 -17.33 2.75 -9.77
N VAL A 86 -16.27 3.41 -9.29
CA VAL A 86 -16.09 3.69 -7.87
C VAL A 86 -17.25 4.53 -7.31
N LYS A 87 -17.65 5.58 -8.05
CA LYS A 87 -18.81 6.41 -7.70
C LYS A 87 -20.09 5.60 -7.56
N GLN A 88 -20.34 4.70 -8.52
CA GLN A 88 -21.52 3.82 -8.48
C GLN A 88 -21.49 2.89 -7.26
N MET A 89 -20.33 2.28 -6.98
CA MET A 89 -20.16 1.40 -5.82
C MET A 89 -20.44 2.14 -4.52
N ILE A 90 -19.91 3.36 -4.37
CA ILE A 90 -20.16 4.22 -3.20
C ILE A 90 -21.66 4.51 -3.06
N ASN A 91 -22.32 4.97 -4.12
CA ASN A 91 -23.74 5.30 -4.08
C ASN A 91 -24.61 4.06 -3.74
N THR A 92 -24.27 2.90 -4.30
CA THR A 92 -24.97 1.65 -3.98
C THR A 92 -24.82 1.31 -2.49
N LEU A 93 -23.61 1.41 -1.95
CA LEU A 93 -23.35 1.09 -0.56
C LEU A 93 -24.05 2.06 0.40
N LEU A 94 -24.03 3.36 0.10
CA LEU A 94 -24.77 4.38 0.87
C LEU A 94 -26.27 4.09 0.88
N THR A 95 -26.84 3.74 -0.26
CA THR A 95 -28.27 3.36 -0.36
C THR A 95 -28.59 2.14 0.48
N GLN A 96 -27.73 1.10 0.45
CA GLN A 96 -27.89 -0.10 1.27
C GLN A 96 -27.76 0.19 2.76
N ALA A 97 -26.91 1.14 3.13
CA ALA A 97 -26.73 1.58 4.51
C ALA A 97 -27.84 2.55 4.99
N GLY A 98 -28.77 2.95 4.12
CA GLY A 98 -29.81 3.94 4.45
C GLY A 98 -29.29 5.36 4.68
N ILE A 99 -28.09 5.67 4.13
CA ILE A 99 -27.43 6.97 4.25
C ILE A 99 -27.71 7.77 2.97
N GLN A 100 -28.27 8.96 3.13
CA GLN A 100 -28.55 9.88 2.02
C GLN A 100 -27.55 11.04 2.00
#